data_fdc825e3b982ea2516e2e19d1e1f31bb
#
_entry.id   fdc825e3b982ea2516e2e19d1e1f31bb
#
_cell.length_a   1.000
_cell.length_b   1.000
_cell.length_c   1.000
_cell.angle_alpha   90.00
_cell.angle_beta   90.00
_cell.angle_gamma   90.00
#
_symmetry.space_group_name_H-M   'P 1'
#
loop_
_entity.id
_entity.type
_entity.pdbx_description
1 polymer ?
#
loop_
_entity_poly.entity_id
_entity_poly.type
_entity_poly.pdbx_seq_one_letter_code
_entity_poly.pdbx_strand_id
1 'polypeptide(L)' 'MELKITYTHFDIRKVSFYDGLEADLKVCLAENGFELTDDDFDFDSGQRTLSFINEEWLSKFEEDD' A
#
# COMPACT_ATOMS: atom_id res chain seq x y z
N MET A 1 -3.57 -5.49 -11.69
CA MET A 1 -3.66 -4.08 -11.31
C MET A 1 -2.63 -3.77 -10.23
N GLU A 2 -1.89 -2.68 -10.41
CA GLU A 2 -0.92 -2.22 -9.43
C GLU A 2 -1.42 -0.95 -8.76
N LEU A 3 -1.31 -0.90 -7.44
CA LEU A 3 -1.73 0.26 -6.65
C LEU A 3 -0.56 0.72 -5.79
N LYS A 4 -0.26 2.02 -5.83
CA LYS A 4 0.76 2.64 -4.97
C LYS A 4 0.12 3.70 -4.11
N ILE A 5 0.43 3.65 -2.82
CA ILE A 5 -0.04 4.64 -1.84
C ILE A 5 1.17 5.35 -1.28
N THR A 6 1.19 6.67 -1.41
CA THR A 6 2.29 7.49 -0.89
C THR A 6 1.74 8.52 0.08
N TYR A 7 2.37 8.63 1.24
CA TYR A 7 2.05 9.67 2.22
C TYR A 7 3.31 10.17 2.89
N THR A 8 3.24 11.32 3.53
CA THR A 8 4.39 11.97 4.16
C THR A 8 4.25 11.93 5.68
N HIS A 9 5.32 11.47 6.36
CA HIS A 9 5.41 11.50 7.82
C HIS A 9 5.83 12.91 8.25
N PHE A 10 4.92 13.65 8.86
CA PHE A 10 5.23 14.99 9.34
C PHE A 10 5.87 14.99 10.73
N ASP A 11 5.62 13.95 11.52
CA ASP A 11 6.11 13.87 12.88
C ASP A 11 6.56 12.44 13.18
N ILE A 12 7.88 12.24 13.21
CA ILE A 12 8.49 10.93 13.44
C ILE A 12 8.14 10.37 14.83
N ARG A 13 7.75 11.23 15.78
CA ARG A 13 7.36 10.77 17.12
C ARG A 13 6.03 10.03 17.11
N LYS A 14 5.30 10.07 16.00
CA LYS A 14 4.00 9.40 15.85
C LYS A 14 4.11 8.14 14.99
N VAL A 15 5.25 7.49 15.02
CA VAL A 15 5.48 6.28 14.21
C VAL A 15 4.44 5.20 14.49
N SER A 16 4.07 4.99 15.76
CA SER A 16 3.07 3.97 16.09
C SER A 16 1.69 4.27 15.52
N PHE A 17 1.33 5.54 15.35
CA PHE A 17 0.09 5.92 14.68
C PHE A 17 0.15 5.54 13.19
N TYR A 18 1.29 5.81 12.54
CA TYR A 18 1.45 5.47 11.13
C TYR A 18 1.48 3.96 10.92
N ASP A 19 2.08 3.21 11.83
CA ASP A 19 2.05 1.75 11.78
C ASP A 19 0.63 1.21 11.87
N GLY A 20 -0.19 1.77 12.74
CA GLY A 20 -1.59 1.39 12.86
C GLY A 20 -2.38 1.68 11.60
N LEU A 21 -2.15 2.87 11.02
CA LEU A 21 -2.79 3.26 9.75
C LEU A 21 -2.40 2.30 8.63
N GLU A 22 -1.12 1.97 8.52
CA GLU A 22 -0.63 1.04 7.49
C GLU A 22 -1.22 -0.35 7.67
N ALA A 23 -1.33 -0.83 8.91
CA ALA A 23 -1.92 -2.13 9.19
C ALA A 23 -3.38 -2.17 8.74
N ASP A 24 -4.14 -1.11 9.01
CA ASP A 24 -5.54 -1.00 8.59
C ASP A 24 -5.66 -0.97 7.07
N LEU A 25 -4.77 -0.24 6.39
CA LEU A 25 -4.75 -0.20 4.92
C LEU A 25 -4.45 -1.57 4.34
N LYS A 26 -3.50 -2.30 4.90
CA LYS A 26 -3.13 -3.63 4.44
C LYS A 26 -4.30 -4.60 4.57
N VAL A 27 -5.01 -4.55 5.69
CA VAL A 27 -6.18 -5.42 5.93
C VAL A 27 -7.30 -5.09 4.94
N CYS A 28 -7.61 -3.82 4.78
CA CYS A 28 -8.65 -3.37 3.86
C CYS A 28 -8.35 -3.79 2.42
N LEU A 29 -7.12 -3.59 1.97
CA LEU A 29 -6.71 -3.95 0.62
C LEU A 29 -6.66 -5.46 0.42
N ALA A 30 -6.24 -6.21 1.44
CA ALA A 30 -6.23 -7.67 1.38
C ALA A 30 -7.64 -8.23 1.19
N GLU A 31 -8.63 -7.62 1.82
CA GLU A 31 -10.03 -8.01 1.65
C GLU A 31 -10.51 -7.81 0.22
N ASN A 32 -9.87 -6.92 -0.51
CA ASN A 32 -10.17 -6.64 -1.92
C ASN A 32 -9.23 -7.34 -2.89
N GLY A 33 -8.42 -8.27 -2.40
CA GLY A 33 -7.53 -9.07 -3.24
C GLY A 33 -6.18 -8.46 -3.52
N PHE A 34 -5.82 -7.39 -2.85
CA PHE A 34 -4.51 -6.75 -3.01
C PHE A 34 -3.48 -7.35 -2.06
N GLU A 35 -2.27 -7.56 -2.56
CA GLU A 35 -1.15 -8.06 -1.79
C GLU A 35 -0.03 -7.04 -1.79
N LEU A 36 0.56 -6.79 -0.62
CA LEU A 36 1.71 -5.89 -0.51
C LEU A 36 2.93 -6.54 -1.12
N THR A 37 3.53 -5.89 -2.11
CA THR A 37 4.71 -6.39 -2.81
C THR A 37 5.99 -5.65 -2.42
N ASP A 38 5.86 -4.38 -2.00
CA ASP A 38 7.02 -3.58 -1.65
C ASP A 38 6.62 -2.45 -0.72
N ASP A 39 7.58 -2.00 0.08
CA ASP A 39 7.42 -0.79 0.88
C ASP A 39 8.73 -0.01 0.84
N ASP A 40 8.64 1.30 0.92
CA ASP A 40 9.81 2.16 0.85
C ASP A 40 9.60 3.39 1.73
N PHE A 41 10.69 3.95 2.20
CA PHE A 41 10.67 5.17 3.00
C PHE A 41 11.85 6.06 2.59
N ASP A 42 11.53 7.30 2.18
CA ASP A 42 12.52 8.29 1.83
C ASP A 42 12.81 9.17 3.05
N PHE A 43 13.98 9.00 3.64
CA PHE A 43 14.39 9.73 4.85
C PHE A 43 14.56 11.23 4.59
N ASP A 44 14.87 11.62 3.36
CA ASP A 44 15.08 13.03 3.02
C ASP A 44 13.76 13.80 3.00
N SER A 45 12.73 13.22 2.43
CA SER A 45 11.43 13.87 2.27
C SER A 45 10.40 13.42 3.32
N GLY A 46 10.66 12.31 4.01
CA GLY A 46 9.72 11.71 4.94
C GLY A 46 8.57 10.98 4.24
N GLN A 47 8.71 10.67 2.95
CA GLN A 47 7.67 10.00 2.19
C GLN A 47 7.73 8.49 2.38
N ARG A 48 6.57 7.91 2.62
CA ARG A 48 6.37 6.47 2.72
C ARG A 48 5.55 6.01 1.53
N THR A 49 6.02 4.97 0.84
CA THR A 49 5.33 4.40 -0.32
C THR A 49 5.06 2.93 -0.10
N LEU A 50 3.81 2.52 -0.29
CA LEU A 50 3.37 1.13 -0.21
C LEU A 50 2.89 0.69 -1.58
N SER A 51 3.41 -0.45 -2.06
CA SER A 51 3.06 -0.98 -3.37
C SER A 51 2.26 -2.27 -3.20
N PHE A 52 1.16 -2.38 -3.94
CA PHE A 52 0.26 -3.53 -3.90
C PHE A 52 -0.03 -4.02 -5.31
N ILE A 53 -0.35 -5.31 -5.43
CA ILE A 53 -0.76 -5.90 -6.69
C ILE A 53 -2.01 -6.74 -6.47
N ASN A 54 -2.91 -6.73 -7.46
CA ASN A 54 -4.09 -7.56 -7.48
C ASN A 54 -4.09 -8.40 -8.75
N GLU A 55 -3.67 -9.64 -8.64
CA GLU A 55 -3.58 -10.56 -9.76
C GLU A 55 -4.96 -11.03 -10.23
N GLU A 56 -5.89 -11.19 -9.31
CA GLU A 56 -7.26 -11.58 -9.66
C GLU A 56 -7.92 -10.53 -10.55
N TRP A 57 -7.65 -9.27 -10.28
CA TRP A 57 -8.17 -8.17 -11.09
C TRP A 57 -7.67 -8.27 -12.52
N LEU A 58 -6.39 -8.58 -12.71
CA LEU A 58 -5.80 -8.76 -14.03
C LEU A 58 -6.43 -9.95 -14.75
N SER A 59 -6.65 -11.05 -14.05
CA SER A 59 -7.27 -12.25 -14.63
C SER A 59 -8.67 -11.95 -15.14
N LYS A 60 -9.44 -11.14 -14.42
CA LYS A 60 -10.79 -10.76 -14.85
C LYS A 60 -10.78 -9.98 -16.16
N PHE A 61 -9.81 -9.10 -16.33
CA PHE A 61 -9.71 -8.33 -17.57
C PHE A 61 -9.26 -9.19 -18.75
N GLU A 62 -8.41 -10.17 -18.51
CA GLU A 62 -7.94 -11.09 -19.55
C GLU A 62 -9.05 -12.01 -20.02
N GLU A 63 -9.95 -12.40 -19.13
CA GLU A 63 -11.07 -13.29 -19.45
C GLU A 63 -12.13 -12.62 -20.32
N ASP A 64 -12.19 -11.31 -20.30
CA ASP A 64 -13.17 -10.55 -21.07
C ASP A 64 -12.84 -10.46 -22.57
N ASP A 65 -11.68 -10.92 -22.94
CA ASP A 65 -11.29 -11.02 -24.34
C ASP A 65 -11.99 -12.22 -25.01
#